data_7f8a1f15bff0280b6a26b450e118570c
#
_entry.id   7f8a1f15bff0280b6a26b450e118570c
#
_cell.length_a   1.000
_cell.length_b   1.000
_cell.length_c   1.000
_cell.angle_alpha   90.00
_cell.angle_beta   90.00
_cell.angle_gamma   90.00
#
_symmetry.space_group_name_H-M   'P 1'
#
loop_
_entity.id
_entity.type
_entity.pdbx_description
1 polymer ?
#
loop_
_entity_poly.entity_id
_entity_poly.type
_entity_poly.pdbx_seq_one_letter_code
_entity_poly.pdbx_strand_id
1 'polypeptide(L)'
;MRVIKIRLYFVGQLITKNIIMRVLIACEESQAVVKRYRALGHDAYSCDIEPCSGGHPEWHIMGDVTPLLKQKWDLIIAFPPCTYMTNGGAVRMYPKKGEICPDRYAKAMEAKAFFMLFYEADCPHICIENPMPMNIIGLPEKSQIVQPYQFGDPFSKKTYLWLKGLPKLEPTNILTE
;
A
#
# COMPACT_ATOMS: atom_id res chain seq x y z
N MET A 1 8.27 9.95 5.89
CA MET A 1 7.28 10.94 5.44
C MET A 1 7.38 11.36 3.96
N ARG A 2 8.01 10.59 3.04
CA ARG A 2 8.19 10.94 1.61
C ARG A 2 7.56 9.97 0.60
N VAL A 3 6.64 9.12 1.03
CA VAL A 3 5.93 8.15 0.14
C VAL A 3 4.61 8.74 -0.40
N ILE A 4 4.34 10.01 -0.09
CA ILE A 4 3.01 10.62 -0.20
C ILE A 4 2.56 10.84 -1.65
N LYS A 5 3.47 11.15 -2.58
CA LYS A 5 3.04 11.51 -3.95
C LYS A 5 2.66 10.31 -4.81
N ILE A 6 3.36 9.18 -4.75
CA ILE A 6 2.90 7.95 -5.44
C ILE A 6 1.51 7.56 -4.95
N ARG A 7 1.24 7.71 -3.66
CA ARG A 7 -0.09 7.51 -3.06
C ARG A 7 -1.17 8.38 -3.70
N LEU A 8 -0.82 9.58 -4.17
CA LEU A 8 -1.76 10.55 -4.74
C LEU A 8 -2.09 10.30 -6.23
N TYR A 9 -1.18 9.68 -6.99
CA TYR A 9 -1.39 9.41 -8.41
C TYR A 9 -2.33 8.24 -8.68
N PHE A 10 -2.50 7.32 -7.72
CA PHE A 10 -3.49 6.24 -7.81
C PHE A 10 -4.92 6.75 -8.03
N VAL A 11 -5.21 7.95 -7.55
CA VAL A 11 -6.56 8.48 -7.52
C VAL A 11 -7.06 8.89 -8.91
N GLY A 12 -6.21 9.49 -9.74
CA GLY A 12 -6.63 10.08 -11.02
C GLY A 12 -6.83 9.08 -12.16
N GLN A 13 -6.12 7.94 -12.14
CA GLN A 13 -6.15 6.98 -13.25
C GLN A 13 -7.17 5.84 -13.07
N LEU A 14 -7.71 5.67 -11.86
CA LEU A 14 -8.63 4.58 -11.55
C LEU A 14 -10.11 4.94 -11.75
N ILE A 15 -10.40 6.22 -12.03
CA ILE A 15 -11.80 6.71 -12.08
C ILE A 15 -12.18 7.02 -13.52
N THR A 16 -12.88 6.10 -14.17
CA THR A 16 -13.40 6.29 -15.53
C THR A 16 -14.93 6.47 -15.62
N LYS A 17 -15.64 6.50 -14.48
CA LYS A 17 -17.12 6.66 -14.47
C LYS A 17 -17.55 7.49 -13.25
N ASN A 18 -18.61 8.28 -13.40
CA ASN A 18 -19.31 9.05 -12.34
C ASN A 18 -20.03 8.14 -11.31
N ILE A 19 -19.37 7.07 -10.85
CA ILE A 19 -19.92 6.13 -9.87
C ILE A 19 -19.24 6.44 -8.53
N ILE A 20 -20.04 6.75 -7.51
CA ILE A 20 -19.53 6.87 -6.14
C ILE A 20 -19.13 5.48 -5.66
N MET A 21 -17.85 5.31 -5.34
CA MET A 21 -17.29 4.07 -4.79
C MET A 21 -17.16 4.14 -3.26
N ARG A 22 -17.33 3.00 -2.62
CA ARG A 22 -16.97 2.81 -1.22
C ARG A 22 -15.53 2.30 -1.15
N VAL A 23 -14.63 3.13 -0.59
CA VAL A 23 -13.17 2.92 -0.66
C VAL A 23 -12.56 2.75 0.73
N LEU A 24 -11.80 1.68 0.93
CA LEU A 24 -10.98 1.48 2.13
C LEU A 24 -9.52 1.78 1.82
N ILE A 25 -8.93 2.69 2.60
CA ILE A 25 -7.49 2.95 2.59
C ILE A 25 -6.91 2.34 3.85
N ALA A 26 -6.31 1.17 3.71
CA ALA A 26 -5.81 0.37 4.83
C ALA A 26 -4.35 0.70 5.17
N CYS A 27 -4.05 0.74 6.48
CA CYS A 27 -2.75 1.12 7.04
C CYS A 27 -2.34 2.54 6.62
N GLU A 28 -3.26 3.48 6.76
CA GLU A 28 -3.05 4.89 6.45
C GLU A 28 -3.57 5.81 7.58
N GLU A 29 -2.68 6.25 8.47
CA GLU A 29 -2.95 7.26 9.49
C GLU A 29 -2.96 8.70 8.93
N SER A 30 -2.16 8.94 7.88
CA SER A 30 -1.91 10.28 7.34
C SER A 30 -3.09 10.89 6.57
N GLN A 31 -4.04 10.07 6.16
CA GLN A 31 -5.20 10.46 5.37
C GLN A 31 -4.85 11.14 4.02
N ALA A 32 -3.63 10.96 3.52
CA ALA A 32 -3.19 11.57 2.28
C ALA A 32 -3.97 11.05 1.07
N VAL A 33 -4.28 9.75 1.05
CA VAL A 33 -5.03 9.11 -0.04
C VAL A 33 -6.53 9.28 0.18
N VAL A 34 -7.04 9.02 1.38
CA VAL A 34 -8.48 9.14 1.66
C VAL A 34 -9.01 10.53 1.34
N LYS A 35 -8.28 11.61 1.68
CA LYS A 35 -8.66 12.98 1.34
C LYS A 35 -8.85 13.20 -0.16
N ARG A 36 -8.05 12.54 -1.00
CA ARG A 36 -8.18 12.64 -2.46
C ARG A 36 -9.43 11.93 -2.98
N TYR A 37 -9.72 10.74 -2.46
CA TYR A 37 -10.94 10.03 -2.84
C TYR A 37 -12.19 10.79 -2.38
N ARG A 38 -12.18 11.38 -1.18
CA ARG A 38 -13.26 12.26 -0.68
C ARG A 38 -13.42 13.50 -1.56
N ALA A 39 -12.35 14.15 -1.98
CA ALA A 39 -12.38 15.31 -2.88
C ALA A 39 -12.95 14.97 -4.26
N LEU A 40 -12.89 13.72 -4.69
CA LEU A 40 -13.51 13.21 -5.91
C LEU A 40 -14.96 12.72 -5.71
N GLY A 41 -15.52 12.88 -4.52
CA GLY A 41 -16.90 12.53 -4.20
C GLY A 41 -17.13 11.08 -3.82
N HIS A 42 -16.07 10.29 -3.59
CA HIS A 42 -16.18 8.90 -3.13
C HIS A 42 -16.42 8.79 -1.64
N ASP A 43 -17.07 7.71 -1.21
CA ASP A 43 -17.25 7.36 0.19
C ASP A 43 -16.02 6.58 0.70
N ALA A 44 -14.96 7.33 1.07
CA ALA A 44 -13.65 6.78 1.40
C ALA A 44 -13.33 6.89 2.90
N TYR A 45 -12.75 5.82 3.46
CA TYR A 45 -12.30 5.73 4.84
C TYR A 45 -10.87 5.25 4.92
N SER A 46 -10.07 5.88 5.80
CA SER A 46 -8.77 5.34 6.20
C SER A 46 -8.92 4.44 7.42
N CYS A 47 -8.04 3.46 7.57
CA CYS A 47 -7.94 2.63 8.76
C CYS A 47 -6.47 2.43 9.13
N ASP A 48 -6.17 2.63 10.42
CA ASP A 48 -4.86 2.35 11.00
C ASP A 48 -5.03 2.05 12.50
N ILE A 49 -4.05 1.38 13.11
CA ILE A 49 -3.97 1.22 14.58
C ILE A 49 -3.61 2.52 15.28
N GLU A 50 -2.98 3.45 14.58
CA GLU A 50 -2.61 4.78 15.06
C GLU A 50 -3.77 5.77 14.81
N PRO A 51 -3.90 6.82 15.65
CA PRO A 51 -4.85 7.89 15.40
C PRO A 51 -4.47 8.66 14.12
N CYS A 52 -5.46 9.16 13.40
CA CYS A 52 -5.21 9.90 12.18
C CYS A 52 -4.45 11.22 12.43
N SER A 53 -3.45 11.49 11.59
CA SER A 53 -2.72 12.77 11.57
C SER A 53 -3.24 13.75 10.50
N GLY A 54 -4.18 13.30 9.67
CA GLY A 54 -4.71 14.08 8.54
C GLY A 54 -5.79 15.09 8.88
N GLY A 55 -6.28 15.14 10.13
CA GLY A 55 -7.23 16.14 10.59
C GLY A 55 -8.72 15.82 10.36
N HIS A 56 -9.05 14.62 9.89
CA HIS A 56 -10.42 14.19 9.61
C HIS A 56 -10.76 12.88 10.36
N PRO A 57 -10.90 12.91 11.70
CA PRO A 57 -11.20 11.71 12.48
C PRO A 57 -12.51 11.01 12.05
N GLU A 58 -13.46 11.76 11.49
CA GLU A 58 -14.72 11.25 10.97
C GLU A 58 -14.58 10.33 9.74
N TRP A 59 -13.43 10.37 9.09
CA TRP A 59 -13.09 9.50 7.95
C TRP A 59 -12.07 8.43 8.32
N HIS A 60 -11.76 8.30 9.62
CA HIS A 60 -10.74 7.38 10.11
C HIS A 60 -11.34 6.33 11.03
N ILE A 61 -11.03 5.07 10.75
CA ILE A 61 -11.37 3.93 11.60
C ILE A 61 -10.10 3.52 12.32
N MET A 62 -9.98 3.91 13.60
CA MET A 62 -8.83 3.54 14.41
C MET A 62 -9.00 2.12 14.93
N GLY A 63 -8.08 1.23 14.56
CA GLY A 63 -8.07 -0.16 15.02
C GLY A 63 -7.55 -1.16 13.99
N ASP A 64 -7.82 -2.44 14.27
CA ASP A 64 -7.46 -3.53 13.35
C ASP A 64 -8.30 -3.47 12.07
N VAL A 65 -7.62 -3.52 10.94
CA VAL A 65 -8.26 -3.49 9.62
C VAL A 65 -8.90 -4.84 9.26
N THR A 66 -8.48 -5.94 9.88
CA THR A 66 -8.89 -7.30 9.50
C THR A 66 -10.43 -7.50 9.47
N PRO A 67 -11.21 -6.99 10.45
CA PRO A 67 -12.66 -7.08 10.37
C PRO A 67 -13.28 -6.31 9.21
N LEU A 68 -12.63 -5.21 8.76
CA LEU A 68 -13.11 -4.39 7.65
C LEU A 68 -12.97 -5.11 6.30
N LEU A 69 -11.99 -6.00 6.15
CA LEU A 69 -11.81 -6.78 4.93
C LEU A 69 -12.96 -7.77 4.65
N LYS A 70 -13.79 -8.05 5.65
CA LYS A 70 -15.02 -8.87 5.52
C LYS A 70 -16.23 -8.07 5.06
N GLN A 71 -16.12 -6.75 5.00
CA GLN A 71 -17.18 -5.87 4.53
C GLN A 71 -17.08 -5.70 3.00
N LYS A 72 -18.17 -5.26 2.38
CA LYS A 72 -18.16 -4.95 0.95
C LYS A 72 -17.53 -3.60 0.68
N TRP A 73 -16.47 -3.61 -0.10
CA TRP A 73 -15.77 -2.44 -0.63
C TRP A 73 -15.70 -2.54 -2.14
N ASP A 74 -15.76 -1.39 -2.82
CA ASP A 74 -15.56 -1.32 -4.27
C ASP A 74 -14.06 -1.27 -4.61
N LEU A 75 -13.28 -0.68 -3.70
CA LEU A 75 -11.83 -0.56 -3.84
C LEU A 75 -11.15 -0.65 -2.47
N ILE A 76 -10.08 -1.43 -2.39
CA ILE A 76 -9.16 -1.45 -1.25
C ILE A 76 -7.78 -0.99 -1.73
N ILE A 77 -7.21 0.02 -1.06
CA ILE A 77 -5.82 0.42 -1.21
C ILE A 77 -5.12 0.14 0.11
N ALA A 78 -4.06 -0.67 0.10
CA ALA A 78 -3.39 -1.09 1.33
C ALA A 78 -1.90 -0.73 1.31
N PHE A 79 -1.41 -0.27 2.48
CA PHE A 79 0.00 0.05 2.74
C PHE A 79 0.52 -0.79 3.92
N PRO A 80 0.51 -2.13 3.82
CA PRO A 80 0.88 -2.98 4.94
C PRO A 80 2.31 -2.71 5.41
N PRO A 81 2.61 -2.86 6.72
CA PRO A 81 3.93 -2.63 7.27
C PRO A 81 5.01 -3.44 6.56
N CYS A 82 6.07 -2.76 6.10
CA CYS A 82 7.13 -3.36 5.28
C CYS A 82 8.41 -3.68 6.07
N THR A 83 8.50 -3.32 7.35
CA THR A 83 9.72 -3.33 8.18
C THR A 83 10.47 -4.66 8.17
N TYR A 84 9.74 -5.77 8.16
CA TYR A 84 10.33 -7.11 8.22
C TYR A 84 10.47 -7.78 6.86
N MET A 85 9.88 -7.22 5.81
CA MET A 85 9.83 -7.85 4.48
C MET A 85 10.82 -7.26 3.48
N THR A 86 11.23 -6.00 3.64
CA THR A 86 11.98 -5.27 2.62
C THR A 86 13.49 -5.50 2.65
N ASN A 87 14.13 -5.32 1.49
CA ASN A 87 15.59 -5.41 1.36
C ASN A 87 16.36 -4.45 2.28
N GLY A 88 15.78 -3.32 2.69
CA GLY A 88 16.38 -2.44 3.70
C GLY A 88 16.61 -3.12 5.06
N GLY A 89 15.93 -4.24 5.33
CA GLY A 89 16.11 -5.06 6.51
C GLY A 89 17.02 -6.28 6.33
N ALA A 90 17.61 -6.47 5.14
CA ALA A 90 18.36 -7.69 4.79
C ALA A 90 19.55 -7.97 5.73
N VAL A 91 20.29 -6.94 6.15
CA VAL A 91 21.40 -7.10 7.10
C VAL A 91 20.94 -7.74 8.43
N ARG A 92 19.72 -7.42 8.86
CA ARG A 92 19.14 -8.01 10.08
C ARG A 92 18.54 -9.40 9.84
N MET A 93 18.16 -9.71 8.59
CA MET A 93 17.70 -11.05 8.20
C MET A 93 18.88 -12.02 8.10
N TYR A 94 20.00 -11.53 7.57
CA TYR A 94 21.22 -12.30 7.35
C TYR A 94 22.37 -11.70 8.14
N PRO A 95 22.45 -11.96 9.47
CA PRO A 95 23.51 -11.41 10.34
C PRO A 95 24.91 -11.88 9.91
N LYS A 96 25.01 -13.07 9.32
CA LYS A 96 26.21 -13.60 8.66
C LYS A 96 25.83 -14.24 7.32
N LYS A 97 26.83 -14.39 6.43
CA LYS A 97 26.64 -15.03 5.13
C LYS A 97 26.12 -16.46 5.30
N GLY A 98 24.94 -16.73 4.74
CA GLY A 98 24.30 -18.06 4.77
C GLY A 98 23.50 -18.35 6.04
N GLU A 99 23.52 -17.47 7.05
CA GLU A 99 22.71 -17.63 8.27
C GLU A 99 21.47 -16.75 8.20
N ILE A 100 20.32 -17.31 8.57
CA ILE A 100 19.06 -16.59 8.69
C ILE A 100 18.78 -16.38 10.17
N CYS A 101 18.44 -15.15 10.59
CA CYS A 101 17.96 -14.86 11.93
C CYS A 101 16.55 -15.43 12.12
N PRO A 102 16.34 -16.45 12.99
CA PRO A 102 15.04 -17.11 13.10
C PRO A 102 13.92 -16.17 13.55
N ASP A 103 14.19 -15.31 14.54
CA ASP A 103 13.20 -14.37 15.08
C ASP A 103 12.79 -13.33 14.02
N ARG A 104 13.78 -12.87 13.24
CA ARG A 104 13.50 -11.91 12.15
C ARG A 104 12.68 -12.57 11.04
N TYR A 105 12.97 -13.82 10.72
CA TYR A 105 12.24 -14.59 9.73
C TYR A 105 10.79 -14.86 10.19
N ALA A 106 10.59 -15.24 11.46
CA ALA A 106 9.25 -15.45 12.01
C ALA A 106 8.40 -14.17 11.88
N LYS A 107 8.92 -13.01 12.31
CA LYS A 107 8.24 -11.72 12.13
C LYS A 107 7.98 -11.36 10.67
N ALA A 108 8.86 -11.76 9.77
CA ALA A 108 8.65 -11.54 8.34
C ALA A 108 7.51 -12.43 7.79
N MET A 109 7.36 -13.65 8.30
CA MET A 109 6.23 -14.53 7.93
C MET A 109 4.89 -14.03 8.50
N GLU A 110 4.88 -13.46 9.70
CA GLU A 110 3.70 -12.77 10.24
C GLU A 110 3.30 -11.57 9.36
N ALA A 111 4.29 -10.74 8.98
CA ALA A 111 4.05 -9.61 8.08
C ALA A 111 3.57 -10.06 6.69
N LYS A 112 4.09 -11.18 6.15
CA LYS A 112 3.58 -11.81 4.93
C LYS A 112 2.14 -12.25 5.10
N ALA A 113 1.80 -12.94 6.19
CA ALA A 113 0.43 -13.38 6.46
C ALA A 113 -0.53 -12.19 6.47
N PHE A 114 -0.15 -11.08 7.11
CA PHE A 114 -0.93 -9.85 7.11
C PHE A 114 -1.07 -9.25 5.70
N PHE A 115 0.00 -9.22 4.91
CA PHE A 115 -0.05 -8.80 3.50
C PHE A 115 -1.04 -9.64 2.69
N MET A 116 -1.04 -10.97 2.89
CA MET A 116 -1.90 -11.90 2.17
C MET A 116 -3.39 -11.68 2.46
N LEU A 117 -3.76 -11.14 3.63
CA LEU A 117 -5.15 -10.78 3.93
C LEU A 117 -5.71 -9.77 2.91
N PHE A 118 -4.90 -8.80 2.49
CA PHE A 118 -5.31 -7.85 1.45
C PHE A 118 -5.30 -8.47 0.06
N TYR A 119 -4.27 -9.29 -0.22
CA TYR A 119 -4.10 -9.91 -1.54
C TYR A 119 -5.28 -10.86 -1.87
N GLU A 120 -5.78 -11.57 -0.87
CA GLU A 120 -6.86 -12.55 -0.97
C GLU A 120 -8.25 -11.97 -0.67
N ALA A 121 -8.34 -10.68 -0.31
CA ALA A 121 -9.61 -10.06 0.06
C ALA A 121 -10.66 -10.16 -1.05
N ASP A 122 -11.92 -10.36 -0.64
CA ASP A 122 -13.08 -10.37 -1.54
C ASP A 122 -13.49 -8.95 -1.90
N CYS A 123 -12.70 -8.34 -2.79
CA CYS A 123 -12.96 -7.00 -3.33
C CYS A 123 -12.64 -7.00 -4.83
N PRO A 124 -13.47 -6.36 -5.68
CA PRO A 124 -13.26 -6.34 -7.13
C PRO A 124 -12.00 -5.57 -7.54
N HIS A 125 -11.62 -4.54 -6.77
CA HIS A 125 -10.46 -3.72 -7.07
C HIS A 125 -9.55 -3.62 -5.85
N ILE A 126 -8.31 -4.06 -5.99
CA ILE A 126 -7.32 -4.00 -4.91
C ILE A 126 -6.02 -3.43 -5.45
N CYS A 127 -5.42 -2.54 -4.68
CA CYS A 127 -4.05 -2.11 -4.86
C CYS A 127 -3.28 -2.26 -3.54
N ILE A 128 -2.22 -3.04 -3.54
CA ILE A 128 -1.30 -3.13 -2.40
C ILE A 128 0.03 -2.49 -2.80
N GLU A 129 0.52 -1.58 -1.98
CA GLU A 129 1.84 -0.96 -2.14
C GLU A 129 2.81 -1.53 -1.10
N ASN A 130 4.00 -1.91 -1.55
CA ASN A 130 5.09 -2.26 -0.66
C ASN A 130 6.44 -1.97 -1.34
N PRO A 131 7.47 -1.51 -0.62
CA PRO A 131 8.84 -1.46 -1.15
C PRO A 131 9.32 -2.85 -1.54
N MET A 132 10.37 -2.93 -2.35
CA MET A 132 10.94 -4.18 -2.86
C MET A 132 11.18 -5.18 -1.72
N PRO A 133 10.46 -6.32 -1.68
CA PRO A 133 10.63 -7.34 -0.64
C PRO A 133 11.90 -8.17 -0.88
N MET A 134 12.40 -8.79 0.19
CA MET A 134 13.43 -9.84 0.07
C MET A 134 12.83 -11.09 -0.59
N ASN A 135 13.57 -11.73 -1.49
CA ASN A 135 13.10 -12.92 -2.21
C ASN A 135 12.69 -14.07 -1.27
N ILE A 136 13.39 -14.21 -0.13
CA ILE A 136 13.07 -15.25 0.87
C ILE A 136 11.65 -15.14 1.44
N ILE A 137 11.03 -13.97 1.38
CA ILE A 137 9.66 -13.77 1.87
C ILE A 137 8.66 -14.51 0.98
N GLY A 138 8.95 -14.61 -0.32
CA GLY A 138 8.09 -15.34 -1.27
C GLY A 138 6.70 -14.72 -1.39
N LEU A 139 6.60 -13.39 -1.52
CA LEU A 139 5.34 -12.74 -1.88
C LEU A 139 4.94 -13.12 -3.31
N PRO A 140 3.65 -13.04 -3.65
CA PRO A 140 3.18 -13.21 -5.02
C PRO A 140 3.91 -12.31 -6.01
N GLU A 141 3.88 -12.64 -7.29
CA GLU A 141 4.47 -11.77 -8.30
C GLU A 141 3.76 -10.41 -8.33
N LYS A 142 4.56 -9.34 -8.36
CA LYS A 142 4.06 -7.98 -8.47
C LYS A 142 3.45 -7.71 -9.84
N SER A 143 2.41 -6.89 -9.88
CA SER A 143 1.80 -6.45 -11.14
C SER A 143 2.62 -5.38 -11.84
N GLN A 144 3.29 -4.50 -11.05
CA GLN A 144 4.03 -3.36 -11.57
C GLN A 144 5.12 -2.89 -10.60
N ILE A 145 6.17 -2.28 -11.13
CA ILE A 145 7.13 -1.48 -10.37
C ILE A 145 6.94 -0.02 -10.78
N VAL A 146 6.87 0.87 -9.79
CA VAL A 146 6.81 2.32 -10.01
C VAL A 146 7.93 3.01 -9.25
N GLN A 147 8.27 4.22 -9.71
CA GLN A 147 9.30 5.07 -9.11
C GLN A 147 8.75 6.49 -8.91
N PRO A 148 9.09 7.19 -7.81
CA PRO A 148 8.63 8.56 -7.55
C PRO A 148 8.95 9.55 -8.68
N TYR A 149 10.13 9.45 -9.31
CA TYR A 149 10.52 10.35 -10.41
C TYR A 149 9.61 10.23 -11.63
N GLN A 150 8.93 9.11 -11.83
CA GLN A 150 7.95 8.92 -12.91
C GLN A 150 6.70 9.80 -12.71
N PHE A 151 6.53 10.33 -11.52
CA PHE A 151 5.36 11.11 -11.10
C PHE A 151 5.73 12.49 -10.54
N GLY A 152 6.94 13.02 -10.89
CA GLY A 152 7.36 14.37 -10.55
C GLY A 152 8.00 14.54 -9.18
N ASP A 153 8.41 13.46 -8.52
CA ASP A 153 9.20 13.51 -7.29
C ASP A 153 10.69 13.28 -7.59
N PRO A 154 11.60 14.17 -7.17
CA PRO A 154 13.02 14.12 -7.55
C PRO A 154 13.81 13.09 -6.72
N PHE A 155 13.34 11.84 -6.65
CA PHE A 155 14.06 10.74 -6.02
C PHE A 155 13.65 9.39 -6.57
N SER A 156 14.52 8.38 -6.42
CA SER A 156 14.28 7.00 -6.80
C SER A 156 13.94 6.16 -5.57
N LYS A 157 12.85 5.39 -5.65
CA LYS A 157 12.48 4.37 -4.68
C LYS A 157 11.64 3.31 -5.37
N LYS A 158 12.22 2.16 -5.67
CA LYS A 158 11.45 1.05 -6.26
C LYS A 158 10.29 0.66 -5.34
N THR A 159 9.09 0.90 -5.82
CA THR A 159 7.84 0.59 -5.13
C THR A 159 7.10 -0.46 -5.95
N TYR A 160 6.72 -1.55 -5.30
CA TYR A 160 6.01 -2.66 -5.92
C TYR A 160 4.51 -2.50 -5.69
N LEU A 161 3.75 -2.80 -6.74
CA LEU A 161 2.30 -2.78 -6.72
C LEU A 161 1.75 -4.16 -7.06
N TRP A 162 0.78 -4.60 -6.29
CA TRP A 162 -0.06 -5.74 -6.58
C TRP A 162 -1.46 -5.21 -6.88
N LEU A 163 -1.90 -5.40 -8.12
CA LEU A 163 -3.13 -4.84 -8.65
C LEU A 163 -4.11 -5.97 -8.99
N LYS A 164 -5.34 -5.89 -8.48
CA LYS A 164 -6.47 -6.76 -8.84
C LYS A 164 -7.57 -5.90 -9.43
N GLY A 165 -8.05 -6.21 -10.63
CA GLY A 165 -9.12 -5.47 -11.31
C GLY A 165 -8.80 -4.00 -11.64
N LEU A 166 -7.52 -3.61 -11.61
CA LEU A 166 -7.06 -2.24 -11.81
C LEU A 166 -6.05 -2.19 -12.97
N PRO A 167 -6.05 -1.11 -13.77
CA PRO A 167 -5.03 -0.88 -14.78
C PRO A 167 -3.68 -0.59 -14.13
N LYS A 168 -2.59 -0.79 -14.90
CA LYS A 168 -1.26 -0.31 -14.51
C LYS A 168 -1.23 1.22 -14.53
N LEU A 169 -0.43 1.81 -13.64
CA LEU A 169 -0.23 3.25 -13.60
C LEU A 169 0.67 3.69 -14.76
N GLU A 170 0.27 4.75 -15.43
CA GLU A 170 1.05 5.44 -16.45
C GLU A 170 1.86 6.58 -15.82
N PRO A 171 3.16 6.74 -16.15
CA PRO A 171 3.93 7.90 -15.73
C PRO A 171 3.26 9.21 -16.17
N THR A 172 3.17 10.19 -15.26
CA THR A 172 2.51 11.47 -15.54
C THR A 172 3.46 12.65 -15.65
N ASN A 173 4.66 12.56 -15.04
CA ASN A 173 5.68 13.61 -15.06
C ASN A 173 7.05 13.00 -14.79
N ILE A 174 7.69 12.50 -15.85
CA ILE A 174 9.02 11.88 -15.72
C ILE A 174 10.07 12.96 -15.56
N LEU A 175 10.69 13.00 -14.38
CA LEU A 175 11.87 13.83 -14.15
C LEU A 175 13.10 13.09 -14.68
N THR A 176 13.78 13.69 -15.66
CA THR A 176 15.12 13.28 -16.08
C THR A 176 16.15 13.88 -15.14
N GLU A 177 17.21 13.11 -14.82
CA GLU A 177 18.37 13.62 -14.05
C GLU A 177 19.05 14.77 -14.77
#